data_3d9a766e17da253696e81b2fd557884b
#
_entry.id   3d9a766e17da253696e81b2fd557884b
#
_cell.length_a   1.000
_cell.length_b   1.000
_cell.length_c   1.000
_cell.angle_alpha   90.00
_cell.angle_beta   90.00
_cell.angle_gamma   90.00
#
_symmetry.space_group_name_H-M   'P 1'
#
loop_
_entity.id
_entity.type
_entity.pdbx_description
1 polymer ?
#
loop_
_entity_poly.entity_id
_entity_poly.type
_entity_poly.pdbx_seq_one_letter_code
_entity_poly.pdbx_strand_id
1 'polypeptide(L)'
;MVKLKNIIKILLIISTPAMAINNAKVITHKDIGKDINNYAKKIKESIEINMEDTAKYRGKTCTIRIKIRENGSLIYAREEGGNRELCKSAIKAIKKSELPEPPSKEVYEVFKNAPLDFKP
;
A
#
# COMPACT_ATOMS: atom_id res chain seq x y z
N MET A 1 19.68 29.89 31.55
CA MET A 1 19.28 29.25 31.57
C MET A 1 19.29 28.88 31.40
N VAL A 2 19.68 29.15 31.37
CA VAL A 2 19.43 28.41 31.16
C VAL A 2 19.52 28.14 30.90
N LYS A 3 19.83 28.23 31.02
CA LYS A 3 19.82 27.65 30.83
C LYS A 3 19.99 27.26 30.42
N LEU A 4 20.63 27.60 30.66
CA LEU A 4 20.66 26.90 30.25
C LEU A 4 20.62 26.66 29.83
N LYS A 5 21.11 26.64 29.92
CA LYS A 5 20.99 26.11 29.63
C LYS A 5 20.90 25.75 29.09
N ASN A 6 21.71 26.06 29.31
CA ASN A 6 21.51 25.45 28.87
C ASN A 6 21.47 25.14 28.22
N ILE A 7 22.04 25.32 28.36
CA ILE A 7 21.94 24.74 27.93
C ILE A 7 21.94 24.41 27.29
N ILE A 8 22.52 24.61 27.32
CA ILE A 8 22.32 23.99 26.79
C ILE A 8 22.30 23.67 26.14
N LYS A 9 22.77 23.85 26.23
CA LYS A 9 22.54 23.34 25.78
C LYS A 9 22.43 22.86 25.02
N ILE A 10 23.12 23.12 25.18
CA ILE A 10 22.83 22.41 24.54
C ILE A 10 22.74 22.07 23.82
N LEU A 11 23.31 22.24 23.81
CA LEU A 11 22.93 21.67 23.20
C LEU A 11 22.88 21.39 22.48
N LEU A 12 23.48 21.47 22.52
CA LEU A 12 23.13 20.90 21.86
C LEU A 12 23.10 20.53 21.18
N ILE A 13 23.75 20.65 21.23
CA ILE A 13 23.38 20.03 20.58
C ILE A 13 23.39 19.73 19.89
N ILE A 14 23.80 19.82 19.78
CA ILE A 14 23.41 19.30 19.04
C ILE A 14 23.33 19.14 18.35
N SER A 15 23.76 19.36 18.27
CA SER A 15 23.22 18.99 17.44
C SER A 15 23.17 18.71 16.76
N THR A 16 23.45 18.68 16.58
CA THR A 16 22.93 18.17 15.76
C THR A 16 22.88 17.84 15.14
N PRO A 17 23.12 17.80 14.98
CA PRO A 17 22.80 17.40 14.10
C PRO A 17 22.44 17.00 13.79
N ALA A 18 22.06 16.64 13.51
CA ALA A 18 21.46 16.25 12.91
C ALA A 18 20.88 16.45 12.42
N MET A 19 20.96 16.44 12.36
CA MET A 19 20.36 16.40 11.68
C MET A 19 20.06 16.39 10.94
N ALA A 20 20.05 16.33 10.86
CA ALA A 20 19.78 16.28 10.01
C ALA A 20 19.54 16.24 9.24
N ILE A 21 19.53 16.11 9.11
CA ILE A 21 19.27 16.07 8.34
C ILE A 21 18.65 16.14 7.64
N ASN A 22 18.61 16.22 7.66
CA ASN A 22 18.11 16.36 6.85
C ASN A 22 17.02 16.29 6.36
N ASN A 23 16.85 16.55 5.79
CA ASN A 23 15.63 16.58 5.04
C ASN A 23 15.34 15.28 4.35
N ALA A 24 16.28 14.42 4.38
CA ALA A 24 16.06 13.07 3.91
C ALA A 24 15.05 12.43 4.83
N LYS A 25 13.93 12.02 4.27
CA LYS A 25 12.93 11.34 5.03
C LYS A 25 13.47 9.99 5.49
N VAL A 26 13.52 9.79 6.78
CA VAL A 26 13.91 8.50 7.32
C VAL A 26 12.67 7.62 7.32
N ILE A 27 12.69 6.55 6.53
CA ILE A 27 11.58 5.63 6.45
C ILE A 27 11.84 4.49 7.42
N THR A 28 11.01 4.39 8.46
CA THR A 28 11.10 3.31 9.43
C THR A 28 10.25 2.13 8.96
N HIS A 29 10.49 0.96 9.54
CA HIS A 29 9.65 -0.22 9.25
C HIS A 29 8.18 0.06 9.57
N LYS A 30 7.91 0.84 10.61
CA LYS A 30 6.56 1.20 10.98
C LYS A 30 5.89 2.04 9.90
N ASP A 31 6.63 3.01 9.37
CA ASP A 31 6.09 3.89 8.33
C ASP A 31 5.85 3.12 7.04
N ILE A 32 6.75 2.22 6.67
CA ILE A 32 6.60 1.40 5.48
C ILE A 32 5.39 0.48 5.63
N GLY A 33 5.21 -0.13 6.80
CA GLY A 33 4.07 -0.99 7.06
C GLY A 33 2.74 -0.25 6.93
N LYS A 34 2.69 0.97 7.43
CA LYS A 34 1.50 1.80 7.30
C LYS A 34 1.22 2.13 5.85
N ASP A 35 2.24 2.50 5.09
CA ASP A 35 2.10 2.81 3.67
C ASP A 35 1.64 1.60 2.88
N ILE A 36 2.17 0.41 3.19
CA ILE A 36 1.76 -0.84 2.55
C ILE A 36 0.28 -1.10 2.81
N ASN A 37 -0.15 -0.97 4.06
CA ASN A 37 -1.56 -1.21 4.42
C ASN A 37 -2.48 -0.19 3.74
N ASN A 38 -2.08 1.07 3.72
CA ASN A 38 -2.88 2.12 3.08
C ASN A 38 -2.99 1.89 1.58
N TYR A 39 -1.90 1.50 0.94
CA TYR A 39 -1.91 1.25 -0.49
C TYR A 39 -2.76 0.03 -0.84
N ALA A 40 -2.65 -1.05 -0.06
CA ALA A 40 -3.48 -2.24 -0.25
C ALA A 40 -4.95 -1.87 -0.17
N LYS A 41 -5.31 -1.05 0.81
CA LYS A 41 -6.69 -0.60 0.98
C LYS A 41 -7.16 0.20 -0.24
N LYS A 42 -6.33 1.12 -0.72
CA LYS A 42 -6.67 1.93 -1.89
C LYS A 42 -6.86 1.09 -3.14
N ILE A 43 -5.99 0.11 -3.34
CA ILE A 43 -6.13 -0.81 -4.47
C ILE A 43 -7.46 -1.55 -4.39
N LYS A 44 -7.77 -2.12 -3.22
CA LYS A 44 -8.99 -2.90 -3.06
C LYS A 44 -10.23 -2.04 -3.24
N GLU A 45 -10.22 -0.83 -2.69
CA GLU A 45 -11.34 0.08 -2.88
C GLU A 45 -11.55 0.46 -4.33
N SER A 46 -10.44 0.70 -5.06
CA SER A 46 -10.52 1.02 -6.49
C SER A 46 -11.14 -0.12 -7.30
N ILE A 47 -10.90 -1.34 -6.89
CA ILE A 47 -11.43 -2.51 -7.57
C ILE A 47 -12.88 -2.75 -7.17
N GLU A 48 -13.18 -2.65 -5.87
CA GLU A 48 -14.50 -2.98 -5.34
C GLU A 48 -15.60 -2.10 -5.89
N ILE A 49 -15.29 -0.82 -6.17
CA ILE A 49 -16.29 0.06 -6.78
C ILE A 49 -16.69 -0.39 -8.18
N ASN A 50 -15.91 -1.23 -8.82
CA ASN A 50 -16.21 -1.76 -10.15
C ASN A 50 -16.76 -3.19 -10.11
N MET A 51 -16.89 -3.77 -8.91
CA MET A 51 -17.47 -5.10 -8.77
C MET A 51 -18.98 -5.02 -8.69
N GLU A 52 -19.64 -5.96 -9.37
CA GLU A 52 -21.10 -6.05 -9.39
C GLU A 52 -21.57 -7.12 -8.42
N ASP A 53 -22.75 -6.89 -7.82
CA ASP A 53 -23.43 -7.91 -7.00
C ASP A 53 -22.55 -8.54 -5.93
N THR A 54 -21.77 -7.72 -5.21
CA THR A 54 -20.87 -8.25 -4.18
C THR A 54 -21.63 -8.98 -3.07
N ALA A 55 -22.90 -8.61 -2.85
CA ALA A 55 -23.71 -9.23 -1.79
C ALA A 55 -23.85 -10.74 -1.99
N LYS A 56 -23.93 -11.21 -3.24
CA LYS A 56 -24.10 -12.64 -3.50
C LYS A 56 -22.84 -13.45 -3.22
N TYR A 57 -21.71 -12.78 -3.02
CA TYR A 57 -20.46 -13.45 -2.69
C TYR A 57 -20.11 -13.36 -1.21
N ARG A 58 -21.06 -12.90 -0.39
CA ARG A 58 -20.82 -12.78 1.06
C ARG A 58 -20.42 -14.13 1.64
N GLY A 59 -19.36 -14.13 2.43
CA GLY A 59 -18.83 -15.36 3.02
C GLY A 59 -17.91 -16.15 2.11
N LYS A 60 -17.75 -15.72 0.86
CA LYS A 60 -16.81 -16.35 -0.07
C LYS A 60 -15.52 -15.56 -0.14
N THR A 61 -14.45 -16.21 -0.57
CA THR A 61 -13.16 -15.57 -0.70
C THR A 61 -12.54 -15.90 -2.05
N CYS A 62 -11.65 -15.01 -2.50
CA CYS A 62 -10.87 -15.24 -3.70
C CYS A 62 -9.55 -14.53 -3.59
N THR A 63 -8.47 -15.19 -3.99
CA THR A 63 -7.14 -14.61 -4.06
C THR A 63 -6.75 -14.43 -5.51
N ILE A 64 -6.43 -13.20 -5.88
CA ILE A 64 -5.99 -12.84 -7.23
C ILE A 64 -4.56 -12.35 -7.15
N ARG A 65 -3.68 -12.92 -7.95
CA ARG A 65 -2.31 -12.37 -8.06
C ARG A 65 -2.31 -11.28 -9.10
N ILE A 66 -1.77 -10.11 -8.73
CA ILE A 66 -1.62 -9.00 -9.66
C ILE A 66 -0.15 -8.70 -9.87
N LYS A 67 0.15 -8.19 -11.05
CA LYS A 67 1.46 -7.63 -11.36
C LYS A 67 1.24 -6.25 -11.95
N ILE A 68 1.92 -5.26 -11.37
CA ILE A 68 1.73 -3.86 -11.76
C ILE A 68 3.05 -3.22 -12.13
N ARG A 69 2.97 -2.11 -12.88
CA ARG A 69 4.11 -1.27 -13.20
C ARG A 69 4.32 -0.24 -12.10
N GLU A 70 5.43 0.48 -12.17
CA GLU A 70 5.74 1.51 -11.16
C GLU A 70 4.67 2.59 -11.05
N ASN A 71 3.99 2.88 -12.15
CA ASN A 71 2.92 3.89 -12.14
C ASN A 71 1.58 3.34 -11.67
N GLY A 72 1.54 2.07 -11.27
CA GLY A 72 0.31 1.43 -10.80
C GLY A 72 -0.49 0.72 -11.87
N SER A 73 -0.15 0.88 -13.14
CA SER A 73 -0.92 0.24 -14.20
C SER A 73 -0.75 -1.28 -14.16
N LEU A 74 -1.81 -1.98 -14.49
CA LEU A 74 -1.86 -3.44 -14.44
C LEU A 74 -1.07 -4.07 -15.57
N ILE A 75 -0.24 -5.07 -15.24
CA ILE A 75 0.38 -5.93 -16.23
C ILE A 75 -0.48 -7.17 -16.43
N TYR A 76 -0.84 -7.84 -15.33
CA TYR A 76 -1.79 -8.96 -15.39
C TYR A 76 -2.45 -9.16 -14.04
N ALA A 77 -3.57 -9.90 -14.08
CA ALA A 77 -4.28 -10.38 -12.90
C ALA A 77 -4.69 -11.83 -13.19
N ARG A 78 -4.48 -12.72 -12.23
CA ARG A 78 -4.89 -14.11 -12.41
C ARG A 78 -5.33 -14.71 -11.09
N GLU A 79 -6.25 -15.64 -11.21
CA GLU A 79 -6.81 -16.38 -10.09
C GLU A 79 -5.75 -17.29 -9.46
N GLU A 80 -5.65 -17.28 -8.12
CA GLU A 80 -4.80 -18.21 -7.39
C GLU A 80 -5.59 -19.21 -6.58
N GLY A 81 -6.81 -18.86 -6.21
CA GLY A 81 -7.67 -19.79 -5.46
C GLY A 81 -8.88 -19.10 -4.92
N GLY A 82 -9.86 -19.90 -4.52
CA GLY A 82 -11.06 -19.40 -3.92
C GLY A 82 -12.30 -19.70 -4.77
N ASN A 83 -13.36 -18.94 -4.52
CA ASN A 83 -14.62 -19.12 -5.24
C ASN A 83 -14.47 -18.65 -6.68
N ARG A 84 -14.75 -19.55 -7.62
CA ARG A 84 -14.54 -19.26 -9.04
C ARG A 84 -15.34 -18.06 -9.53
N GLU A 85 -16.60 -17.97 -9.16
CA GLU A 85 -17.45 -16.86 -9.61
C GLU A 85 -16.97 -15.53 -9.06
N LEU A 86 -16.60 -15.52 -7.78
CA LEU A 86 -16.04 -14.32 -7.17
C LEU A 86 -14.72 -13.93 -7.85
N CYS A 87 -13.87 -14.91 -8.15
CA CYS A 87 -12.61 -14.65 -8.83
C CYS A 87 -12.82 -14.04 -10.21
N LYS A 88 -13.80 -14.56 -10.97
CA LYS A 88 -14.12 -13.98 -12.28
C LYS A 88 -14.60 -12.54 -12.16
N SER A 89 -15.47 -12.28 -11.18
CA SER A 89 -15.97 -10.93 -10.92
C SER A 89 -14.85 -9.98 -10.55
N ALA A 90 -13.94 -10.45 -9.68
CA ALA A 90 -12.80 -9.63 -9.23
C ALA A 90 -11.87 -9.31 -10.39
N ILE A 91 -11.52 -10.28 -11.21
CA ILE A 91 -10.64 -10.06 -12.36
C ILE A 91 -11.27 -9.08 -13.34
N LYS A 92 -12.56 -9.23 -13.62
CA LYS A 92 -13.27 -8.30 -14.49
C LYS A 92 -13.21 -6.88 -13.94
N ALA A 93 -13.42 -6.72 -12.63
CA ALA A 93 -13.35 -5.41 -11.99
C ALA A 93 -11.95 -4.84 -12.03
N ILE A 94 -10.92 -5.67 -11.78
CA ILE A 94 -9.53 -5.22 -11.83
C ILE A 94 -9.20 -4.65 -13.20
N LYS A 95 -9.63 -5.31 -14.26
CA LYS A 95 -9.35 -4.86 -15.63
C LYS A 95 -10.01 -3.53 -15.98
N LYS A 96 -11.10 -3.19 -15.27
CA LYS A 96 -11.79 -1.92 -15.47
C LYS A 96 -11.27 -0.81 -14.55
N SER A 97 -10.48 -1.18 -13.55
CA SER A 97 -10.08 -0.24 -12.50
C SER A 97 -8.83 0.53 -12.90
N GLU A 98 -8.76 1.78 -12.42
CA GLU A 98 -7.53 2.54 -12.49
C GLU A 98 -6.86 2.41 -11.12
N LEU A 99 -5.82 1.59 -11.08
CA LEU A 99 -5.12 1.36 -9.83
C LEU A 99 -4.26 2.57 -9.50
N PRO A 100 -4.23 2.99 -8.23
CA PRO A 100 -3.42 4.15 -7.84
C PRO A 100 -1.93 3.85 -7.96
N GLU A 101 -1.16 4.90 -8.16
CA GLU A 101 0.29 4.79 -8.18
C GLU A 101 0.80 4.47 -6.78
N PRO A 102 1.77 3.54 -6.64
CA PRO A 102 2.39 3.31 -5.33
C PRO A 102 3.03 4.59 -4.80
N PRO A 103 2.92 4.86 -3.49
CA PRO A 103 3.44 6.11 -2.92
C PRO A 103 4.95 6.18 -2.85
N SER A 104 5.64 5.05 -2.99
CA SER A 104 7.10 5.01 -2.96
C SER A 104 7.60 3.77 -3.68
N LYS A 105 8.90 3.77 -3.97
CA LYS A 105 9.54 2.63 -4.59
C LYS A 105 9.47 1.40 -3.68
N GLU A 106 9.61 1.62 -2.37
CA GLU A 106 9.56 0.53 -1.40
C GLU A 106 8.20 -0.15 -1.41
N VAL A 107 7.11 0.63 -1.49
CA VAL A 107 5.76 0.06 -1.57
C VAL A 107 5.58 -0.67 -2.90
N TYR A 108 6.07 -0.08 -3.99
CA TYR A 108 6.01 -0.73 -5.29
C TYR A 108 6.68 -2.12 -5.26
N GLU A 109 7.85 -2.23 -4.61
CA GLU A 109 8.56 -3.51 -4.54
C GLU A 109 7.71 -4.61 -3.89
N VAL A 110 6.86 -4.24 -2.95
CA VAL A 110 5.94 -5.19 -2.31
C VAL A 110 4.82 -5.60 -3.26
N PHE A 111 4.29 -4.66 -4.03
CA PHE A 111 3.06 -4.87 -4.81
C PHE A 111 3.30 -5.18 -6.28
N LYS A 112 4.53 -5.05 -6.77
CA LYS A 112 4.79 -5.31 -8.19
C LYS A 112 4.39 -6.72 -8.63
N ASN A 113 4.31 -7.64 -7.68
CA ASN A 113 3.82 -9.00 -7.90
C ASN A 113 3.27 -9.50 -6.58
N ALA A 114 1.97 -9.36 -6.36
CA ALA A 114 1.38 -9.57 -5.05
C ALA A 114 0.00 -10.22 -5.14
N PRO A 115 -0.36 -11.03 -4.12
CA PRO A 115 -1.73 -11.54 -4.02
C PRO A 115 -2.63 -10.52 -3.36
N LEU A 116 -3.88 -10.45 -3.84
CA LEU A 116 -4.93 -9.66 -3.22
C LEU A 116 -6.06 -10.59 -2.81
N ASP A 117 -6.51 -10.48 -1.56
CA ASP A 117 -7.62 -11.28 -1.06
C ASP A 117 -8.90 -10.48 -1.10
N PHE A 118 -9.92 -11.06 -1.71
CA PHE A 118 -11.26 -10.48 -1.77
C PHE A 118 -12.19 -11.26 -0.87
N LYS A 119 -12.83 -10.56 0.07
CA LYS A 119 -13.76 -11.15 1.06
C LYS A 119 -14.96 -10.24 1.21
N PRO A 120 -15.86 -10.23 0.23
CA PRO A 120 -17.04 -9.37 0.28
C PRO A 120 -17.93 -9.62 1.46
#